data_2f570d3bc41e750a8677a0c39e8ed2e6
#
_entry.id   2f570d3bc41e750a8677a0c39e8ed2e6
#
_cell.length_a   1.000
_cell.length_b   1.000
_cell.length_c   1.000
_cell.angle_alpha   90.00
_cell.angle_beta   90.00
_cell.angle_gamma   90.00
#
_symmetry.space_group_name_H-M   'P 1'
#
loop_
_entity.id
_entity.type
_entity.pdbx_description
1 polymer ?
#
loop_
_entity_poly.entity_id
_entity_poly.type
_entity_poly.pdbx_seq_one_letter_code
_entity_poly.pdbx_strand_id
1 'polypeptide(L)'
;MANHKSALKRIRSNKVKQLRNKYQHKTTRNAVRNLRSLTEKKEAEELYPKVVAMLDKLAKNNIIHKNKASNVKSKLAKFVAAL
;
A
#
# COMPACT_ATOMS: atom_id res chain seq x y z
N MET A 1 -22.86 -0.74 -32.90
CA MET A 1 -21.40 -0.59 -32.85
C MET A 1 -20.89 0.35 -31.75
N ALA A 2 -21.81 1.06 -31.05
CA ALA A 2 -21.44 1.87 -29.90
C ALA A 2 -20.73 1.04 -28.79
N ASN A 3 -21.06 -0.27 -28.72
CA ASN A 3 -20.53 -1.15 -27.68
C ASN A 3 -19.02 -1.39 -27.80
N HIS A 4 -18.44 -1.34 -28.99
CA HIS A 4 -17.01 -1.56 -29.18
C HIS A 4 -16.16 -0.42 -28.62
N LYS A 5 -16.58 0.82 -28.81
CA LYS A 5 -15.87 1.98 -28.27
C LYS A 5 -15.90 1.98 -26.74
N SER A 6 -17.05 1.65 -26.15
CA SER A 6 -17.19 1.55 -24.69
C SER A 6 -16.31 0.44 -24.11
N ALA A 7 -16.26 -0.71 -24.78
CA ALA A 7 -15.45 -1.84 -24.34
C ALA A 7 -13.95 -1.48 -24.38
N LEU A 8 -13.48 -0.86 -25.45
CA LEU A 8 -12.08 -0.43 -25.58
C LEU A 8 -11.70 0.61 -24.53
N LYS A 9 -12.59 1.59 -24.29
CA LYS A 9 -12.39 2.61 -23.27
C LYS A 9 -12.29 1.96 -21.87
N ARG A 10 -13.16 0.98 -21.59
CA ARG A 10 -13.16 0.26 -20.33
C ARG A 10 -11.87 -0.55 -20.14
N ILE A 11 -11.40 -1.23 -21.18
CA ILE A 11 -10.14 -1.98 -21.16
C ILE A 11 -8.97 -1.06 -20.86
N ARG A 12 -8.89 0.09 -21.53
CA ARG A 12 -7.83 1.09 -21.29
C ARG A 12 -7.88 1.61 -19.86
N SER A 13 -9.08 1.95 -19.36
CA SER A 13 -9.28 2.42 -18.01
C SER A 13 -8.85 1.37 -16.98
N ASN A 14 -9.19 0.10 -17.21
CA ASN A 14 -8.82 -0.99 -16.33
C ASN A 14 -7.30 -1.21 -16.29
N LYS A 15 -6.64 -1.12 -17.45
CA LYS A 15 -5.17 -1.23 -17.51
C LYS A 15 -4.48 -0.11 -16.73
N VAL A 16 -4.96 1.13 -16.87
CA VAL A 16 -4.41 2.28 -16.15
C VAL A 16 -4.58 2.10 -14.64
N LYS A 17 -5.77 1.67 -14.21
CA LYS A 17 -6.04 1.41 -12.79
C LYS A 17 -5.15 0.27 -12.27
N GLN A 18 -5.01 -0.80 -13.04
CA GLN A 18 -4.18 -1.95 -12.66
C GLN A 18 -2.72 -1.55 -12.49
N LEU A 19 -2.16 -0.76 -13.41
CA LEU A 19 -0.80 -0.28 -13.31
C LEU A 19 -0.61 0.63 -12.10
N ARG A 20 -1.57 1.53 -11.84
CA ARG A 20 -1.55 2.42 -10.68
C ARG A 20 -1.60 1.62 -9.38
N ASN A 21 -2.48 0.64 -9.30
CA ASN A 21 -2.64 -0.20 -8.11
C ASN A 21 -1.36 -1.01 -7.85
N LYS A 22 -0.78 -1.56 -8.89
CA LYS A 22 0.48 -2.31 -8.82
C LYS A 22 1.61 -1.43 -8.32
N TYR A 23 1.71 -0.21 -8.84
CA TYR A 23 2.71 0.77 -8.44
C TYR A 23 2.55 1.15 -6.95
N GLN A 24 1.33 1.48 -6.52
CA GLN A 24 1.06 1.84 -5.14
C GLN A 24 1.36 0.68 -4.19
N HIS A 25 0.99 -0.54 -4.57
CA HIS A 25 1.27 -1.73 -3.77
C HIS A 25 2.78 -1.94 -3.63
N LYS A 26 3.53 -1.83 -4.73
CA LYS A 26 4.98 -1.98 -4.73
C LYS A 26 5.67 -0.92 -3.87
N THR A 27 5.25 0.33 -4.00
CA THR A 27 5.79 1.45 -3.23
C THR A 27 5.56 1.24 -1.73
N THR A 28 4.37 0.79 -1.34
CA THR A 28 4.04 0.52 0.06
C THR A 28 4.86 -0.66 0.60
N ARG A 29 5.01 -1.73 -0.18
CA ARG A 29 5.84 -2.88 0.22
C ARG A 29 7.29 -2.46 0.45
N ASN A 30 7.84 -1.61 -0.41
CA ASN A 30 9.19 -1.09 -0.24
C ASN A 30 9.31 -0.24 1.03
N ALA A 31 8.30 0.58 1.34
CA ALA A 31 8.26 1.37 2.56
C ALA A 31 8.22 0.49 3.81
N VAL A 32 7.44 -0.59 3.79
CA VAL A 32 7.38 -1.57 4.88
C VAL A 32 8.75 -2.23 5.07
N ARG A 33 9.39 -2.62 3.96
CA ARG A 33 10.71 -3.23 4.00
C ARG A 33 11.76 -2.27 4.58
N ASN A 34 11.72 -1.01 4.17
CA ASN A 34 12.62 0.03 4.69
C ASN A 34 12.44 0.21 6.19
N LEU A 35 11.19 0.26 6.65
CA LEU A 35 10.91 0.36 8.09
C LEU A 35 11.52 -0.81 8.87
N ARG A 36 11.38 -2.02 8.35
CA ARG A 36 11.91 -3.23 8.99
C ARG A 36 13.44 -3.31 8.98
N SER A 37 14.08 -2.57 8.07
CA SER A 37 15.54 -2.52 8.00
C SER A 37 16.15 -1.53 8.97
N LEU A 38 15.35 -0.65 9.57
CA LEU A 38 15.86 0.35 10.52
C LEU A 38 16.21 -0.31 11.85
N THR A 39 17.32 0.13 12.42
CA THR A 39 17.80 -0.34 13.72
C THR A 39 17.61 0.70 14.83
N GLU A 40 17.41 1.95 14.47
CA GLU A 40 17.19 3.04 15.42
C GLU A 40 15.70 3.28 15.64
N LYS A 41 15.29 3.24 16.89
CA LYS A 41 13.89 3.42 17.29
C LYS A 41 13.35 4.78 16.87
N LYS A 42 14.13 5.84 17.00
CA LYS A 42 13.72 7.19 16.63
C LYS A 42 13.36 7.30 15.15
N GLU A 43 14.19 6.76 14.27
CA GLU A 43 13.94 6.75 12.84
C GLU A 43 12.70 5.90 12.50
N ALA A 44 12.56 4.76 13.15
CA ALA A 44 11.41 3.89 12.97
C ALA A 44 10.12 4.57 13.41
N GLU A 45 10.13 5.27 14.53
CA GLU A 45 8.97 6.03 15.02
C GLU A 45 8.57 7.16 14.06
N GLU A 46 9.54 7.80 13.41
CA GLU A 46 9.28 8.86 12.43
C GLU A 46 8.69 8.28 11.12
N LEU A 47 9.18 7.14 10.68
CA LEU A 47 8.73 6.50 9.43
C LEU A 47 7.39 5.77 9.61
N TYR A 48 7.12 5.21 10.79
CA TYR A 48 5.94 4.38 11.05
C TYR A 48 4.61 5.06 10.65
N PRO A 49 4.34 6.33 11.04
CA PRO A 49 3.09 6.98 10.65
C PRO A 49 2.93 7.10 9.13
N LYS A 50 4.02 7.32 8.41
CA LYS A 50 4.00 7.42 6.94
C LYS A 50 3.63 6.07 6.32
N VAL A 51 4.19 4.98 6.83
CA VAL A 51 3.90 3.63 6.36
C VAL A 51 2.46 3.26 6.66
N VAL A 52 1.95 3.59 7.85
CA VAL A 52 0.56 3.37 8.24
C VAL A 52 -0.38 4.10 7.29
N ALA A 53 -0.11 5.35 6.96
CA ALA A 53 -0.92 6.12 6.03
C ALA A 53 -0.96 5.47 4.65
N MET A 54 0.17 4.94 4.17
CA MET A 54 0.24 4.24 2.88
C MET A 54 -0.59 2.95 2.89
N LEU A 55 -0.53 2.18 3.97
CA LEU A 55 -1.32 0.95 4.13
C LEU A 55 -2.81 1.24 4.19
N ASP A 56 -3.22 2.28 4.92
CA ASP A 56 -4.61 2.71 5.00
C ASP A 56 -5.13 3.16 3.64
N LYS A 57 -4.31 3.86 2.87
CA LYS A 57 -4.67 4.28 1.52
C LYS A 57 -4.88 3.10 0.59
N LEU A 58 -4.03 2.06 0.66
CA LEU A 58 -4.22 0.84 -0.10
C LEU A 58 -5.54 0.15 0.25
N ALA A 59 -5.87 0.07 1.53
CA ALA A 59 -7.11 -0.52 2.00
C ALA A 59 -8.33 0.29 1.55
N LYS A 60 -8.24 1.62 1.63
CA LYS A 60 -9.30 2.53 1.19
C LYS A 60 -9.61 2.36 -0.31
N ASN A 61 -8.58 2.13 -1.12
CA ASN A 61 -8.71 1.95 -2.57
C ASN A 61 -8.97 0.49 -2.96
N ASN A 62 -9.22 -0.38 -1.98
CA ASN A 62 -9.49 -1.81 -2.19
C ASN A 62 -8.35 -2.55 -2.92
N ILE A 63 -7.12 -2.06 -2.83
CA ILE A 63 -5.94 -2.73 -3.37
C ILE A 63 -5.56 -3.90 -2.46
N ILE A 64 -5.71 -3.72 -1.16
CA ILE A 64 -5.59 -4.79 -0.17
C ILE A 64 -6.83 -4.76 0.74
N HIS A 65 -7.10 -5.89 1.39
CA HIS A 65 -8.21 -5.97 2.34
C HIS A 65 -7.85 -5.21 3.63
N LYS A 66 -8.84 -4.58 4.27
CA LYS A 66 -8.65 -3.84 5.52
C LYS A 66 -8.04 -4.70 6.63
N ASN A 67 -8.36 -6.00 6.65
CA ASN A 67 -7.79 -6.92 7.63
C ASN A 67 -6.30 -7.12 7.42
N LYS A 68 -5.86 -7.19 6.14
CA LYS A 68 -4.44 -7.26 5.80
C LYS A 68 -3.69 -6.01 6.29
N ALA A 69 -4.26 -4.83 6.03
CA ALA A 69 -3.68 -3.56 6.48
C ALA A 69 -3.55 -3.53 8.01
N SER A 70 -4.61 -3.93 8.72
CA SER A 70 -4.62 -3.97 10.18
C SER A 70 -3.56 -4.93 10.73
N ASN A 71 -3.43 -6.12 10.12
CA ASN A 71 -2.44 -7.12 10.54
C ASN A 71 -1.00 -6.61 10.34
N VAL A 72 -0.72 -6.00 9.19
CA VAL A 72 0.61 -5.45 8.90
C VAL A 72 0.93 -4.30 9.84
N LYS A 73 -0.03 -3.38 10.06
CA LYS A 73 0.15 -2.27 11.01
C LYS A 73 0.46 -2.77 12.40
N SER A 74 -0.27 -3.78 12.87
CA SER A 74 -0.06 -4.36 14.20
C SER A 74 1.35 -4.97 14.34
N LYS A 75 1.79 -5.72 13.34
CA LYS A 75 3.13 -6.30 13.32
C LYS A 75 4.22 -5.24 13.32
N LEU A 76 4.02 -4.18 12.54
CA LEU A 76 4.98 -3.08 12.47
C LEU A 76 5.04 -2.29 13.78
N ALA A 77 3.88 -2.08 14.44
CA ALA A 77 3.84 -1.42 15.73
C ALA A 77 4.65 -2.20 16.77
N LYS A 78 4.50 -3.53 16.80
CA LYS A 78 5.27 -4.40 17.68
C LYS A 78 6.76 -4.34 17.37
N PHE A 79 7.11 -4.32 16.10
CA PHE A 79 8.50 -4.22 15.66
C PHE A 79 9.13 -2.92 16.13
N VAL A 80 8.47 -1.79 15.93
CA VAL A 80 8.96 -0.47 16.35
C VAL A 80 9.08 -0.40 17.87
N ALA A 81 8.10 -0.92 18.59
CA ALA A 81 8.14 -0.93 20.05
C ALA A 81 9.28 -1.78 20.60
N ALA A 82 9.70 -2.82 19.88
CA ALA A 82 10.77 -3.71 20.29
C ALA A 82 12.17 -3.17 20.00
N LEU A 83 12.28 -2.13 19.18
CA LEU A 83 13.58 -1.48 18.92
C LEU A 83 14.08 -0.69 20.18
#